data_2ac96b0775b0e6eb90e26d7a23ba4027
#
_entry.id   2ac96b0775b0e6eb90e26d7a23ba4027
#
_cell.length_a   1.000
_cell.length_b   1.000
_cell.length_c   1.000
_cell.angle_alpha   90.00
_cell.angle_beta   90.00
_cell.angle_gamma   90.00
#
_symmetry.space_group_name_H-M   'P 1'
#
loop_
_entity.id
_entity.type
_entity.pdbx_description
1 polymer ?
#
loop_
_entity_poly.entity_id
_entity_poly.type
_entity_poly.pdbx_seq_one_letter_code
_entity_poly.pdbx_strand_id
1 'polypeptide(L)'
;MDRTELIKLIDTAWADRSLLSSNDYKKAVEYCLEMINEGEFRVAEPTESDWKVNEWLKRAVIMYFQVREMETIEVGPFEFHDKIPLKTDYAAKKVRVVPHAIARYGAYIAPGAVLMPSYVNIGSYVDEGTMVDTWATVGTCAQIGTTVHLSGGVGIGGVLEPIQAKPVIIEDNCFIGSRSIVVEGVHIEEEAVLGANVVITMSTKIIDVSGPEPVEYKGRVPARSVVIPGTIPKDFPAGTYQVPCALIIGKRKESTDKKTSLNDALRTHNVSV
;
A
#
# COMPACT_ATOMS: atom_id res chain seq x y z
N MET A 1 22.94 -15.22 -4.60
CA MET A 1 22.16 -16.42 -5.00
C MET A 1 21.46 -16.08 -6.30
N ASP A 2 21.45 -16.97 -7.28
CA ASP A 2 20.71 -16.73 -8.53
C ASP A 2 19.20 -16.71 -8.26
N ARG A 3 18.45 -15.83 -8.96
CA ARG A 3 17.00 -15.65 -8.75
C ARG A 3 16.21 -16.94 -9.00
N THR A 4 16.61 -17.72 -10.01
CA THR A 4 15.94 -18.99 -10.37
C THR A 4 16.13 -20.05 -9.28
N GLU A 5 17.34 -20.17 -8.75
CA GLU A 5 17.63 -21.07 -7.64
C GLU A 5 16.87 -20.66 -6.36
N LEU A 6 16.83 -19.35 -6.08
CA LEU A 6 16.14 -18.81 -4.94
C LEU A 6 14.63 -19.11 -5.00
N ILE A 7 13.98 -18.89 -6.14
CA ILE A 7 12.56 -19.24 -6.35
C ILE A 7 12.34 -20.73 -6.06
N LYS A 8 13.21 -21.61 -6.58
CA LYS A 8 13.09 -23.05 -6.35
C LYS A 8 13.18 -23.42 -4.87
N LEU A 9 14.12 -22.81 -4.12
CA LEU A 9 14.23 -23.03 -2.67
C LEU A 9 12.99 -22.57 -1.92
N ILE A 10 12.48 -21.38 -2.24
CA ILE A 10 11.27 -20.81 -1.64
C ILE A 10 10.05 -21.70 -1.93
N ASP A 11 9.87 -22.14 -3.17
CA ASP A 11 8.72 -22.98 -3.55
C ASP A 11 8.81 -24.37 -2.92
N THR A 12 10.02 -24.94 -2.80
CA THR A 12 10.23 -26.21 -2.13
C THR A 12 9.91 -26.11 -0.63
N ALA A 13 10.40 -25.08 0.06
CA ALA A 13 10.08 -24.84 1.46
C ALA A 13 8.60 -24.46 1.67
N TRP A 14 7.97 -23.85 0.69
CA TRP A 14 6.53 -23.58 0.73
C TRP A 14 5.71 -24.86 0.70
N ALA A 15 6.09 -25.83 -0.11
CA ALA A 15 5.45 -27.13 -0.22
C ALA A 15 5.69 -28.02 1.03
N ASP A 16 6.88 -27.93 1.63
CA ASP A 16 7.24 -28.65 2.86
C ASP A 16 7.89 -27.71 3.88
N ARG A 17 7.08 -27.22 4.82
CA ARG A 17 7.52 -26.27 5.85
C ARG A 17 8.52 -26.86 6.86
N SER A 18 8.66 -28.18 6.94
CA SER A 18 9.65 -28.83 7.82
C SER A 18 11.09 -28.50 7.40
N LEU A 19 11.30 -28.19 6.12
CA LEU A 19 12.57 -27.78 5.55
C LEU A 19 13.10 -26.46 6.11
N LEU A 20 12.24 -25.62 6.70
CA LEU A 20 12.64 -24.37 7.35
C LEU A 20 13.53 -24.60 8.60
N SER A 21 13.62 -25.82 9.10
CA SER A 21 14.60 -26.19 10.10
C SER A 21 16.04 -26.28 9.55
N SER A 22 16.18 -26.47 8.23
CA SER A 22 17.48 -26.50 7.55
C SER A 22 18.00 -25.09 7.28
N ASN A 23 19.30 -24.91 7.52
CA ASN A 23 19.96 -23.61 7.37
C ASN A 23 19.89 -23.03 5.94
N ASP A 24 19.88 -23.88 4.91
CA ASP A 24 19.86 -23.42 3.52
C ASP A 24 18.52 -22.76 3.16
N TYR A 25 17.40 -23.36 3.55
CA TYR A 25 16.07 -22.80 3.32
C TYR A 25 15.81 -21.58 4.19
N LYS A 26 16.27 -21.59 5.45
CA LYS A 26 16.20 -20.43 6.34
C LYS A 26 16.95 -19.24 5.75
N LYS A 27 18.18 -19.43 5.29
CA LYS A 27 18.97 -18.39 4.61
C LYS A 27 18.34 -17.89 3.32
N ALA A 28 17.68 -18.77 2.54
CA ALA A 28 16.97 -18.35 1.34
C ALA A 28 15.81 -17.41 1.67
N VAL A 29 15.04 -17.72 2.71
CA VAL A 29 13.96 -16.86 3.20
C VAL A 29 14.51 -15.52 3.71
N GLU A 30 15.54 -15.54 4.55
CA GLU A 30 16.19 -14.34 5.09
C GLU A 30 16.74 -13.45 3.97
N TYR A 31 17.40 -14.04 2.97
CA TYR A 31 17.91 -13.32 1.81
C TYR A 31 16.80 -12.66 0.97
N CYS A 32 15.65 -13.33 0.79
CA CYS A 32 14.51 -12.71 0.13
C CYS A 32 14.05 -11.44 0.87
N LEU A 33 13.98 -11.51 2.18
CA LEU A 33 13.55 -10.38 3.01
C LEU A 33 14.57 -9.24 3.00
N GLU A 34 15.86 -9.55 2.96
CA GLU A 34 16.92 -8.57 2.79
C GLU A 34 16.76 -7.83 1.45
N MET A 35 16.59 -8.59 0.35
CA MET A 35 16.39 -7.99 -0.98
C MET A 35 15.12 -7.16 -1.09
N ILE A 36 14.03 -7.56 -0.44
CA ILE A 36 12.81 -6.75 -0.33
C ILE A 36 13.10 -5.49 0.51
N ASN A 37 13.80 -5.62 1.63
CA ASN A 37 14.14 -4.50 2.51
C ASN A 37 15.01 -3.44 1.82
N GLU A 38 15.86 -3.85 0.90
CA GLU A 38 16.75 -2.97 0.12
C GLU A 38 16.13 -2.50 -1.21
N GLY A 39 14.92 -2.99 -1.55
CA GLY A 39 14.20 -2.59 -2.77
C GLY A 39 14.65 -3.29 -4.05
N GLU A 40 15.58 -4.25 -3.95
CA GLU A 40 16.06 -5.06 -5.08
C GLU A 40 14.98 -6.05 -5.57
N PHE A 41 14.14 -6.53 -4.65
CA PHE A 41 12.98 -7.34 -4.97
C PHE A 41 11.72 -6.62 -4.57
N ARG A 42 10.70 -6.72 -5.42
CA ARG A 42 9.41 -6.09 -5.22
C ARG A 42 8.28 -7.12 -5.28
N VAL A 43 7.39 -7.12 -4.29
CA VAL A 43 6.26 -8.08 -4.19
C VAL A 43 5.30 -7.96 -5.38
N ALA A 44 5.10 -6.76 -5.88
CA ALA A 44 4.48 -6.54 -7.17
C ALA A 44 5.25 -5.45 -7.92
N GLU A 45 5.44 -5.66 -9.21
CA GLU A 45 6.22 -4.76 -10.08
C GLU A 45 5.40 -4.37 -11.31
N PRO A 46 5.53 -3.12 -11.80
CA PRO A 46 4.82 -2.69 -13.01
C PRO A 46 5.34 -3.45 -14.23
N THR A 47 4.45 -3.68 -15.18
CA THR A 47 4.74 -4.22 -16.51
C THR A 47 4.22 -3.23 -17.56
N GLU A 48 4.41 -3.52 -18.84
CA GLU A 48 3.90 -2.65 -19.92
C GLU A 48 2.37 -2.45 -19.91
N SER A 49 1.61 -3.37 -19.36
CA SER A 49 0.13 -3.32 -19.42
C SER A 49 -0.58 -3.37 -18.07
N ASP A 50 0.08 -3.85 -17.02
CA ASP A 50 -0.52 -4.04 -15.68
C ASP A 50 0.60 -4.27 -14.65
N TRP A 51 0.26 -4.78 -13.49
CA TRP A 51 1.18 -5.15 -12.42
C TRP A 51 1.30 -6.67 -12.30
N LYS A 52 2.54 -7.14 -12.18
CA LYS A 52 2.86 -8.55 -11.95
C LYS A 52 3.12 -8.80 -10.48
N VAL A 53 2.40 -9.74 -9.90
CA VAL A 53 2.63 -10.18 -8.51
C VAL A 53 3.71 -11.28 -8.49
N ASN A 54 4.74 -11.08 -7.69
CA ASN A 54 5.77 -12.06 -7.40
C ASN A 54 5.34 -12.93 -6.20
N GLU A 55 4.47 -13.90 -6.45
CA GLU A 55 3.89 -14.77 -5.41
C GLU A 55 4.94 -15.45 -4.53
N TRP A 56 6.07 -15.84 -5.11
CA TRP A 56 7.17 -16.47 -4.38
C TRP A 56 7.75 -15.56 -3.28
N LEU A 57 7.74 -14.23 -3.49
CA LEU A 57 8.14 -13.28 -2.44
C LEU A 57 7.11 -13.18 -1.33
N LYS A 58 5.82 -13.24 -1.63
CA LYS A 58 4.77 -13.32 -0.59
C LYS A 58 4.92 -14.60 0.24
N ARG A 59 5.26 -15.74 -0.41
CA ARG A 59 5.59 -16.99 0.29
C ARG A 59 6.79 -16.81 1.22
N ALA A 60 7.84 -16.14 0.76
CA ALA A 60 9.01 -15.84 1.59
C ALA A 60 8.63 -14.95 2.79
N VAL A 61 7.82 -13.92 2.60
CA VAL A 61 7.33 -13.05 3.70
C VAL A 61 6.58 -13.88 4.76
N ILE A 62 5.68 -14.79 4.35
CA ILE A 62 4.96 -15.66 5.31
C ILE A 62 5.93 -16.59 6.05
N MET A 63 6.86 -17.21 5.31
CA MET A 63 7.85 -18.12 5.92
C MET A 63 8.81 -17.39 6.88
N TYR A 64 9.07 -16.10 6.64
CA TYR A 64 9.91 -15.32 7.54
C TYR A 64 9.37 -15.27 8.97
N PHE A 65 8.04 -15.16 9.15
CA PHE A 65 7.43 -15.26 10.48
C PHE A 65 7.66 -16.62 11.16
N GLN A 66 7.93 -17.68 10.40
CA GLN A 66 8.20 -19.02 10.94
C GLN A 66 9.67 -19.20 11.32
N VAL A 67 10.59 -18.57 10.58
CA VAL A 67 12.03 -18.70 10.84
C VAL A 67 12.56 -17.72 11.89
N ARG A 68 11.75 -16.73 12.28
CA ARG A 68 12.11 -15.76 13.34
C ARG A 68 11.54 -16.18 14.68
N GLU A 69 12.32 -15.95 15.72
CA GLU A 69 11.92 -16.10 17.11
C GLU A 69 11.33 -14.79 17.65
N MET A 70 10.56 -14.89 18.74
CA MET A 70 10.08 -13.72 19.47
C MET A 70 11.23 -13.05 20.20
N GLU A 71 11.35 -11.74 20.05
CA GLU A 71 12.38 -10.94 20.72
C GLU A 71 11.72 -9.76 21.44
N THR A 72 12.22 -9.43 22.63
CA THR A 72 11.80 -8.23 23.36
C THR A 72 12.76 -7.10 23.01
N ILE A 73 12.20 -5.97 22.61
CA ILE A 73 12.94 -4.76 22.25
C ILE A 73 12.54 -3.65 23.22
N GLU A 74 13.49 -3.20 24.03
CA GLU A 74 13.31 -2.05 24.95
C GLU A 74 13.80 -0.77 24.30
N VAL A 75 12.95 0.23 24.24
CA VAL A 75 13.26 1.54 23.66
C VAL A 75 12.82 2.66 24.63
N GLY A 76 13.68 3.02 25.56
CA GLY A 76 13.34 3.98 26.60
C GLY A 76 12.14 3.51 27.43
N PRO A 77 11.00 4.23 27.45
CA PRO A 77 9.81 3.83 28.20
C PRO A 77 8.92 2.81 27.44
N PHE A 78 9.28 2.45 26.20
CA PHE A 78 8.50 1.52 25.38
C PHE A 78 9.12 0.14 25.35
N GLU A 79 8.28 -0.88 25.36
CA GLU A 79 8.65 -2.28 25.15
C GLU A 79 7.84 -2.85 24.00
N PHE A 80 8.50 -3.60 23.11
CA PHE A 80 7.87 -4.36 22.04
C PHE A 80 8.28 -5.82 22.17
N HIS A 81 7.38 -6.73 21.79
CA HIS A 81 7.65 -8.17 21.78
C HIS A 81 7.15 -8.76 20.48
N ASP A 82 8.04 -8.95 19.51
CA ASP A 82 7.67 -9.35 18.14
C ASP A 82 8.78 -10.19 17.49
N LYS A 83 8.40 -10.88 16.41
CA LYS A 83 9.32 -11.67 15.57
C LYS A 83 10.06 -10.82 14.54
N ILE A 84 9.44 -9.74 14.08
CA ILE A 84 9.96 -8.94 12.97
C ILE A 84 10.69 -7.73 13.54
N PRO A 85 12.00 -7.60 13.28
CA PRO A 85 12.75 -6.43 13.71
C PRO A 85 12.16 -5.13 13.13
N LEU A 86 12.47 -4.02 13.77
CA LEU A 86 12.19 -2.70 13.21
C LEU A 86 13.25 -2.35 12.15
N LYS A 87 12.84 -1.58 11.16
CA LYS A 87 13.75 -0.99 10.18
C LYS A 87 14.61 0.07 10.86
N THR A 88 15.88 0.11 10.48
CA THR A 88 16.91 1.02 11.02
C THR A 88 17.66 1.75 9.90
N ASP A 89 18.70 2.48 10.24
CA ASP A 89 19.65 3.13 9.30
C ASP A 89 19.01 4.19 8.39
N TYR A 90 17.95 4.83 8.85
CA TYR A 90 17.21 5.84 8.09
C TYR A 90 18.08 7.00 7.60
N ALA A 91 19.06 7.44 8.39
CA ALA A 91 19.97 8.51 7.99
C ALA A 91 20.82 8.11 6.79
N ALA A 92 21.40 6.90 6.79
CA ALA A 92 22.18 6.35 5.67
C ALA A 92 21.29 6.17 4.42
N LYS A 93 20.04 5.79 4.61
CA LYS A 93 19.04 5.61 3.54
C LYS A 93 18.38 6.93 3.08
N LYS A 94 18.76 8.08 3.68
CA LYS A 94 18.20 9.42 3.37
C LYS A 94 16.67 9.48 3.51
N VAL A 95 16.11 8.78 4.49
CA VAL A 95 14.69 8.78 4.82
C VAL A 95 14.48 9.64 6.06
N ARG A 96 13.53 10.58 6.00
CA ARG A 96 13.14 11.36 7.17
C ARG A 96 12.06 10.61 7.96
N VAL A 97 12.34 10.34 9.23
CA VAL A 97 11.41 9.62 10.12
C VAL A 97 11.15 10.45 11.35
N VAL A 98 9.89 10.81 11.54
CA VAL A 98 9.44 11.59 12.72
C VAL A 98 9.09 10.61 13.84
N PRO A 99 9.54 10.83 15.08
CA PRO A 99 9.11 9.99 16.20
C PRO A 99 7.58 10.06 16.38
N HIS A 100 6.90 8.98 16.52
CA HIS A 100 7.25 7.58 16.67
C HIS A 100 6.75 6.75 15.46
N ALA A 101 7.16 7.16 14.26
CA ALA A 101 6.88 6.34 13.08
C ALA A 101 7.61 5.01 13.19
N ILE A 102 6.93 3.93 12.76
CA ILE A 102 7.46 2.57 12.78
C ILE A 102 7.37 1.98 11.37
N ALA A 103 8.49 1.46 10.87
CA ALA A 103 8.51 0.54 9.75
C ALA A 103 9.13 -0.78 10.19
N ARG A 104 8.51 -1.90 9.77
CA ARG A 104 9.08 -3.23 9.99
C ARG A 104 10.19 -3.52 9.00
N TYR A 105 11.18 -4.31 9.43
CA TYR A 105 12.16 -4.90 8.52
C TYR A 105 11.46 -5.67 7.38
N GLY A 106 12.00 -5.59 6.17
CA GLY A 106 11.34 -6.12 4.98
C GLY A 106 10.31 -5.17 4.35
N ALA A 107 10.18 -3.93 4.86
CA ALA A 107 9.55 -2.84 4.14
C ALA A 107 10.63 -2.03 3.43
N TYR A 108 10.48 -1.76 2.13
CA TYR A 108 11.33 -0.81 1.42
C TYR A 108 10.80 0.61 1.55
N ILE A 109 11.68 1.53 1.85
CA ILE A 109 11.38 2.96 1.91
C ILE A 109 12.51 3.70 1.19
N ALA A 110 12.16 4.32 0.08
CA ALA A 110 13.11 4.96 -0.82
C ALA A 110 13.71 6.24 -0.21
N PRO A 111 14.89 6.66 -0.67
CA PRO A 111 15.47 7.94 -0.32
C PRO A 111 14.52 9.10 -0.61
N GLY A 112 14.51 10.12 0.25
CA GLY A 112 13.63 11.28 0.10
C GLY A 112 12.19 11.06 0.61
N ALA A 113 11.79 9.85 0.94
CA ALA A 113 10.50 9.59 1.58
C ALA A 113 10.46 10.18 3.01
N VAL A 114 9.26 10.55 3.45
CA VAL A 114 9.00 11.09 4.78
C VAL A 114 7.96 10.22 5.49
N LEU A 115 8.33 9.68 6.65
CA LEU A 115 7.41 9.02 7.56
C LEU A 115 7.11 9.99 8.73
N MET A 116 5.90 10.53 8.75
CA MET A 116 5.34 11.14 9.96
C MET A 116 5.00 10.01 10.95
N PRO A 117 4.53 10.28 12.18
CA PRO A 117 4.12 9.21 13.09
C PRO A 117 3.11 8.25 12.43
N SER A 118 3.58 7.19 11.85
CA SER A 118 2.85 6.31 10.92
C SER A 118 3.36 4.88 11.05
N TYR A 119 2.72 3.95 10.34
CA TYR A 119 3.13 2.54 10.36
C TYR A 119 3.28 1.97 8.95
N VAL A 120 4.42 1.32 8.68
CA VAL A 120 4.72 0.66 7.40
C VAL A 120 5.05 -0.81 7.65
N ASN A 121 4.26 -1.71 7.06
CA ASN A 121 4.38 -3.13 7.33
C ASN A 121 5.33 -3.84 6.35
N ILE A 122 5.77 -5.04 6.74
CA ILE A 122 6.67 -5.92 5.99
C ILE A 122 6.17 -6.19 4.56
N GLY A 123 7.06 -6.31 3.60
CA GLY A 123 6.75 -6.58 2.18
C GLY A 123 6.25 -5.36 1.40
N SER A 124 5.96 -4.25 2.08
CA SER A 124 5.52 -3.03 1.41
C SER A 124 6.67 -2.29 0.71
N TYR A 125 6.31 -1.49 -0.26
CA TYR A 125 7.22 -0.65 -1.02
C TYR A 125 6.70 0.80 -1.00
N VAL A 126 7.50 1.72 -0.52
CA VAL A 126 7.22 3.16 -0.48
C VAL A 126 8.30 3.87 -1.27
N ASP A 127 7.93 4.47 -2.38
CA ASP A 127 8.88 5.04 -3.34
C ASP A 127 9.30 6.48 -3.00
N GLU A 128 10.22 7.02 -3.80
CA GLU A 128 10.90 8.29 -3.62
C GLU A 128 9.94 9.47 -3.49
N GLY A 129 10.25 10.40 -2.57
CA GLY A 129 9.47 11.62 -2.36
C GLY A 129 8.08 11.43 -1.76
N THR A 130 7.70 10.20 -1.46
CA THR A 130 6.38 9.89 -0.87
C THR A 130 6.32 10.27 0.60
N MET A 131 5.19 10.85 1.01
CA MET A 131 4.87 11.14 2.41
C MET A 131 3.82 10.17 2.95
N VAL A 132 4.18 9.45 3.99
CA VAL A 132 3.23 8.69 4.83
C VAL A 132 2.94 9.57 6.06
N ASP A 133 1.80 10.27 6.04
CA ASP A 133 1.48 11.28 7.02
C ASP A 133 0.97 10.69 8.35
N THR A 134 0.67 11.56 9.30
CA THR A 134 0.35 11.21 10.70
C THR A 134 -0.79 10.22 10.81
N TRP A 135 -0.54 9.10 11.50
CA TRP A 135 -1.48 7.98 11.70
C TRP A 135 -1.89 7.25 10.41
N ALA A 136 -1.24 7.50 9.29
CA ALA A 136 -1.42 6.69 8.11
C ALA A 136 -0.75 5.32 8.28
N THR A 137 -1.30 4.31 7.60
CA THR A 137 -0.75 2.95 7.59
C THR A 137 -0.54 2.46 6.17
N VAL A 138 0.59 1.80 5.93
CA VAL A 138 0.88 1.05 4.71
C VAL A 138 0.90 -0.43 5.07
N GLY A 139 -0.12 -1.15 4.61
CA GLY A 139 -0.32 -2.55 4.93
C GLY A 139 0.68 -3.48 4.26
N THR A 140 0.72 -4.73 4.70
CA THR A 140 1.64 -5.76 4.21
C THR A 140 1.57 -5.89 2.70
N CYS A 141 2.73 -5.83 2.03
CA CYS A 141 2.89 -5.96 0.58
C CYS A 141 2.31 -4.82 -0.27
N ALA A 142 1.70 -3.78 0.32
CA ALA A 142 1.18 -2.65 -0.44
C ALA A 142 2.30 -1.93 -1.21
N GLN A 143 1.98 -1.43 -2.41
CA GLN A 143 2.92 -0.77 -3.31
C GLN A 143 2.53 0.69 -3.48
N ILE A 144 3.40 1.59 -3.05
CA ILE A 144 3.19 3.04 -3.12
C ILE A 144 4.25 3.63 -4.05
N GLY A 145 3.81 4.31 -5.08
CA GLY A 145 4.66 4.95 -6.09
C GLY A 145 5.39 6.19 -5.59
N THR A 146 6.02 6.90 -6.53
CA THR A 146 6.79 8.12 -6.28
C THR A 146 5.88 9.31 -5.98
N THR A 147 6.34 10.20 -5.11
CA THR A 147 5.68 11.51 -4.84
C THR A 147 4.18 11.36 -4.46
N VAL A 148 3.82 10.24 -3.83
CA VAL A 148 2.47 10.00 -3.29
C VAL A 148 2.32 10.71 -1.95
N HIS A 149 1.16 11.29 -1.70
CA HIS A 149 0.78 11.80 -0.38
C HIS A 149 -0.33 10.93 0.22
N LEU A 150 0.02 10.14 1.21
CA LEU A 150 -0.96 9.46 2.08
C LEU A 150 -1.25 10.37 3.27
N SER A 151 -2.37 11.10 3.22
CA SER A 151 -2.73 12.10 4.24
C SER A 151 -3.03 11.46 5.60
N GLY A 152 -3.22 12.30 6.61
CA GLY A 152 -3.41 11.85 7.99
C GLY A 152 -4.53 10.81 8.16
N GLY A 153 -4.20 9.70 8.80
CA GLY A 153 -5.12 8.61 9.08
C GLY A 153 -5.55 7.76 7.89
N VAL A 154 -4.87 7.87 6.75
CA VAL A 154 -5.11 6.99 5.58
C VAL A 154 -4.80 5.55 5.94
N GLY A 155 -5.69 4.63 5.58
CA GLY A 155 -5.49 3.19 5.74
C GLY A 155 -5.29 2.49 4.40
N ILE A 156 -4.06 2.11 4.08
CA ILE A 156 -3.76 1.24 2.95
C ILE A 156 -3.70 -0.19 3.46
N GLY A 157 -4.62 -1.04 2.96
CA GLY A 157 -4.75 -2.42 3.41
C GLY A 157 -3.60 -3.31 2.98
N GLY A 158 -3.31 -4.30 3.83
CA GLY A 158 -2.37 -5.35 3.52
C GLY A 158 -3.05 -6.53 2.82
N VAL A 159 -2.38 -7.12 1.84
CA VAL A 159 -2.84 -8.33 1.13
C VAL A 159 -1.70 -9.34 1.08
N LEU A 160 -1.44 -9.99 2.20
CA LEU A 160 -0.46 -11.07 2.27
C LEU A 160 -1.07 -12.40 1.82
N GLU A 161 -2.27 -12.69 2.28
CA GLU A 161 -3.04 -13.87 1.92
C GLU A 161 -4.40 -13.47 1.33
N PRO A 162 -4.93 -14.20 0.34
CA PRO A 162 -4.30 -15.33 -0.33
C PRO A 162 -3.12 -14.91 -1.22
N ILE A 163 -2.18 -15.85 -1.43
CA ILE A 163 -0.90 -15.58 -2.11
C ILE A 163 -1.05 -14.95 -3.50
N GLN A 164 -2.02 -15.42 -4.29
CA GLN A 164 -2.28 -14.95 -5.64
C GLN A 164 -2.98 -13.57 -5.71
N ALA A 165 -3.54 -13.09 -4.59
CA ALA A 165 -4.24 -11.81 -4.60
C ALA A 165 -3.26 -10.64 -4.82
N LYS A 166 -3.64 -9.70 -5.67
CA LYS A 166 -2.88 -8.46 -5.86
C LYS A 166 -2.80 -7.67 -4.55
N PRO A 167 -1.65 -7.10 -4.21
CA PRO A 167 -1.58 -6.11 -3.14
C PRO A 167 -2.31 -4.83 -3.56
N VAL A 168 -2.59 -3.95 -2.59
CA VAL A 168 -3.03 -2.60 -2.91
C VAL A 168 -1.89 -1.86 -3.62
N ILE A 169 -2.23 -1.17 -4.70
CA ILE A 169 -1.29 -0.40 -5.52
C ILE A 169 -1.79 1.04 -5.59
N ILE A 170 -0.93 1.96 -5.23
CA ILE A 170 -1.11 3.40 -5.40
C ILE A 170 0.03 3.86 -6.31
N GLU A 171 -0.29 4.25 -7.54
CA GLU A 171 0.71 4.69 -8.50
C GLU A 171 1.20 6.11 -8.22
N ASP A 172 2.11 6.58 -9.06
CA ASP A 172 2.86 7.82 -8.87
C ASP A 172 1.97 9.07 -8.78
N ASN A 173 2.44 10.05 -8.02
CA ASN A 173 1.84 11.37 -7.89
C ASN A 173 0.37 11.38 -7.38
N CYS A 174 -0.11 10.28 -6.82
CA CYS A 174 -1.43 10.21 -6.22
C CYS A 174 -1.52 11.04 -4.93
N PHE A 175 -2.70 11.60 -4.70
CA PHE A 175 -3.07 12.23 -3.42
C PHE A 175 -4.23 11.45 -2.78
N ILE A 176 -3.99 10.87 -1.62
CA ILE A 176 -5.00 10.11 -0.87
C ILE A 176 -5.42 10.95 0.34
N GLY A 177 -6.64 11.47 0.30
CA GLY A 177 -7.18 12.38 1.32
C GLY A 177 -7.32 11.73 2.70
N SER A 178 -7.32 12.56 3.73
CA SER A 178 -7.32 12.12 5.13
C SER A 178 -8.43 11.11 5.43
N ARG A 179 -8.09 10.06 6.20
CA ARG A 179 -8.97 8.97 6.62
C ARG A 179 -9.61 8.17 5.49
N SER A 180 -9.08 8.28 4.27
CA SER A 180 -9.47 7.37 3.19
C SER A 180 -8.92 5.97 3.45
N ILE A 181 -9.68 4.96 3.02
CA ILE A 181 -9.34 3.54 3.15
C ILE A 181 -9.30 2.92 1.76
N VAL A 182 -8.18 2.29 1.42
CA VAL A 182 -7.98 1.56 0.16
C VAL A 182 -7.48 0.16 0.49
N VAL A 183 -8.28 -0.85 0.23
CA VAL A 183 -8.03 -2.23 0.69
C VAL A 183 -8.33 -3.28 -0.38
N GLU A 184 -8.06 -4.55 -0.08
CA GLU A 184 -8.43 -5.72 -0.91
C GLU A 184 -7.81 -5.72 -2.32
N GLY A 185 -6.60 -5.16 -2.48
CA GLY A 185 -5.92 -5.18 -3.76
C GLY A 185 -6.43 -4.16 -4.78
N VAL A 186 -7.16 -3.15 -4.33
CA VAL A 186 -7.58 -2.03 -5.17
C VAL A 186 -6.37 -1.32 -5.76
N HIS A 187 -6.50 -0.90 -7.02
CA HIS A 187 -5.48 -0.20 -7.78
C HIS A 187 -5.91 1.25 -8.03
N ILE A 188 -5.12 2.19 -7.54
CA ILE A 188 -5.28 3.63 -7.79
C ILE A 188 -4.20 4.02 -8.79
N GLU A 189 -4.62 4.41 -10.01
CA GLU A 189 -3.70 4.78 -11.08
C GLU A 189 -3.10 6.17 -10.86
N GLU A 190 -2.05 6.45 -11.62
CA GLU A 190 -1.21 7.64 -11.51
C GLU A 190 -2.02 8.95 -11.43
N GLU A 191 -1.51 9.88 -10.62
CA GLU A 191 -2.06 11.21 -10.45
C GLU A 191 -3.52 11.29 -9.97
N ALA A 192 -4.12 10.18 -9.55
CA ALA A 192 -5.47 10.20 -9.01
C ALA A 192 -5.52 10.92 -7.65
N VAL A 193 -6.64 11.58 -7.38
CA VAL A 193 -6.91 12.32 -6.15
C VAL A 193 -8.14 11.73 -5.48
N LEU A 194 -7.98 11.18 -4.28
CA LEU A 194 -9.08 10.76 -3.42
C LEU A 194 -9.37 11.85 -2.39
N GLY A 195 -10.61 12.29 -2.31
CA GLY A 195 -11.08 13.17 -1.23
C GLY A 195 -11.02 12.50 0.14
N ALA A 196 -11.15 13.28 1.19
CA ALA A 196 -11.19 12.73 2.54
C ALA A 196 -12.35 11.74 2.73
N ASN A 197 -12.16 10.71 3.56
CA ASN A 197 -13.15 9.68 3.87
C ASN A 197 -13.65 8.84 2.67
N VAL A 198 -12.91 8.79 1.56
CA VAL A 198 -13.19 7.84 0.47
C VAL A 198 -12.82 6.44 0.93
N VAL A 199 -13.75 5.50 0.86
CA VAL A 199 -13.54 4.09 1.21
C VAL A 199 -13.72 3.23 -0.04
N ILE A 200 -12.64 2.55 -0.47
CA ILE A 200 -12.63 1.69 -1.65
C ILE A 200 -12.14 0.29 -1.28
N THR A 201 -13.01 -0.68 -1.49
CA THR A 201 -12.75 -2.12 -1.45
C THR A 201 -12.94 -2.71 -2.84
N MET A 202 -12.62 -3.98 -3.04
CA MET A 202 -12.91 -4.66 -4.32
C MET A 202 -14.41 -4.70 -4.67
N SER A 203 -15.29 -4.53 -3.69
CA SER A 203 -16.75 -4.54 -3.90
C SER A 203 -17.36 -3.13 -4.00
N THR A 204 -16.62 -2.09 -3.64
CA THR A 204 -17.10 -0.71 -3.73
C THR A 204 -17.37 -0.33 -5.19
N LYS A 205 -18.56 0.18 -5.47
CA LYS A 205 -18.87 0.78 -6.77
C LYS A 205 -18.14 2.11 -6.90
N ILE A 206 -17.38 2.25 -7.96
CA ILE A 206 -16.70 3.49 -8.34
C ILE A 206 -17.41 4.01 -9.59
N ILE A 207 -18.09 5.13 -9.49
CA ILE A 207 -18.99 5.62 -10.55
C ILE A 207 -18.45 6.96 -11.06
N ASP A 208 -18.10 7.01 -12.33
CA ASP A 208 -17.78 8.27 -12.99
C ASP A 208 -19.07 8.98 -13.42
N VAL A 209 -19.31 10.12 -12.77
CA VAL A 209 -20.48 11.00 -13.00
C VAL A 209 -20.09 12.29 -13.71
N SER A 210 -18.88 12.39 -14.25
CA SER A 210 -18.38 13.59 -14.93
C SER A 210 -18.91 13.76 -16.37
N GLY A 211 -19.42 12.67 -16.96
CA GLY A 211 -20.02 12.64 -18.29
C GLY A 211 -21.55 12.67 -18.26
N PRO A 212 -22.21 12.65 -19.44
CA PRO A 212 -23.66 12.63 -19.54
C PRO A 212 -24.29 11.33 -19.05
N GLU A 213 -23.54 10.22 -19.08
CA GLU A 213 -23.98 8.90 -18.62
C GLU A 213 -22.96 8.36 -17.59
N PRO A 214 -23.41 7.66 -16.56
CA PRO A 214 -22.52 7.11 -15.54
C PRO A 214 -21.68 5.95 -16.11
N VAL A 215 -20.40 5.89 -15.75
CA VAL A 215 -19.51 4.75 -16.05
C VAL A 215 -19.08 4.10 -14.74
N GLU A 216 -19.31 2.81 -14.59
CA GLU A 216 -18.98 2.06 -13.38
C GLU A 216 -17.60 1.37 -13.52
N TYR A 217 -16.74 1.57 -12.52
CA TYR A 217 -15.48 0.85 -12.34
C TYR A 217 -15.54 -0.02 -11.08
N LYS A 218 -14.66 -1.01 -11.02
CA LYS A 218 -14.54 -1.90 -9.87
C LYS A 218 -13.08 -2.24 -9.60
N GLY A 219 -12.66 -2.07 -8.34
CA GLY A 219 -11.30 -2.42 -7.91
C GLY A 219 -10.18 -1.56 -8.52
N ARG A 220 -10.52 -0.55 -9.32
CA ARG A 220 -9.56 0.32 -10.00
C ARG A 220 -10.10 1.75 -10.12
N VAL A 221 -9.28 2.73 -9.76
CA VAL A 221 -9.55 4.15 -10.01
C VAL A 221 -8.67 4.59 -11.18
N PRO A 222 -9.24 5.04 -12.30
CA PRO A 222 -8.47 5.46 -13.47
C PRO A 222 -7.58 6.67 -13.19
N ALA A 223 -6.49 6.78 -13.95
CA ALA A 223 -5.52 7.86 -13.84
C ALA A 223 -6.17 9.26 -13.86
N ARG A 224 -5.57 10.16 -13.06
CA ARG A 224 -5.99 11.57 -12.93
C ARG A 224 -7.43 11.79 -12.44
N SER A 225 -8.13 10.75 -11.98
CA SER A 225 -9.51 10.88 -11.46
C SER A 225 -9.54 11.66 -10.16
N VAL A 226 -10.54 12.54 -10.02
CA VAL A 226 -10.87 13.20 -8.74
C VAL A 226 -12.07 12.49 -8.15
N VAL A 227 -11.88 11.86 -6.99
CA VAL A 227 -12.85 10.95 -6.36
C VAL A 227 -13.34 11.53 -5.03
N ILE A 228 -14.63 11.47 -4.80
CA ILE A 228 -15.26 11.86 -3.53
C ILE A 228 -16.09 10.72 -2.95
N PRO A 229 -16.39 10.73 -1.64
CA PRO A 229 -17.39 9.83 -1.08
C PRO A 229 -18.77 10.10 -1.69
N GLY A 230 -19.52 9.03 -1.93
CA GLY A 230 -20.90 9.13 -2.43
C GLY A 230 -21.77 8.04 -1.85
N THR A 231 -23.06 8.08 -2.17
CA THR A 231 -24.03 7.02 -1.86
C THR A 231 -24.91 6.72 -3.06
N ILE A 232 -25.38 5.48 -3.13
CA ILE A 232 -26.38 5.05 -4.11
C ILE A 232 -27.53 4.33 -3.38
N PRO A 233 -28.77 4.43 -3.88
CA PRO A 233 -29.88 3.69 -3.31
C PRO A 233 -29.70 2.18 -3.56
N LYS A 234 -30.08 1.38 -2.57
CA LYS A 234 -30.12 -0.08 -2.67
C LYS A 234 -31.34 -0.62 -1.94
N ASP A 235 -32.05 -1.52 -2.58
CA ASP A 235 -33.24 -2.16 -2.01
C ASP A 235 -32.81 -3.35 -1.15
N PHE A 236 -33.42 -3.43 0.02
CA PHE A 236 -33.33 -4.52 0.98
C PHE A 236 -34.73 -4.97 1.39
N PRO A 237 -34.92 -6.13 2.02
CA PRO A 237 -36.26 -6.56 2.51
C PRO A 237 -36.95 -5.55 3.43
N ALA A 238 -36.16 -4.73 4.16
CA ALA A 238 -36.69 -3.71 5.08
C ALA A 238 -36.90 -2.33 4.43
N GLY A 239 -36.67 -2.17 3.13
CA GLY A 239 -36.84 -0.91 2.39
C GLY A 239 -35.57 -0.49 1.64
N THR A 240 -35.64 0.67 0.99
CA THR A 240 -34.53 1.26 0.25
C THR A 240 -33.65 2.08 1.17
N TYR A 241 -32.35 1.79 1.17
CA TYR A 241 -31.32 2.49 1.97
C TYR A 241 -30.21 3.01 1.08
N GLN A 242 -29.51 4.07 1.53
CA GLN A 242 -28.32 4.59 0.86
C GLN A 242 -27.11 3.77 1.28
N VAL A 243 -26.40 3.19 0.31
CA VAL A 243 -25.15 2.45 0.54
C VAL A 243 -23.95 3.24 0.00
N PRO A 244 -22.78 3.13 0.62
CA PRO A 244 -21.60 3.86 0.19
C PRO A 244 -21.17 3.50 -1.24
N CYS A 245 -20.67 4.49 -1.97
CA CYS A 245 -19.94 4.35 -3.22
C CYS A 245 -18.82 5.40 -3.30
N ALA A 246 -17.99 5.33 -4.32
CA ALA A 246 -17.03 6.37 -4.66
C ALA A 246 -17.48 7.05 -5.97
N LEU A 247 -17.47 8.38 -6.02
CA LEU A 247 -17.86 9.13 -7.21
C LEU A 247 -16.66 9.81 -7.84
N ILE A 248 -16.36 9.49 -9.10
CA ILE A 248 -15.41 10.26 -9.92
C ILE A 248 -16.17 11.47 -10.48
N ILE A 249 -15.72 12.66 -10.07
CA ILE A 249 -16.39 13.93 -10.43
C ILE A 249 -15.68 14.69 -11.57
N GLY A 250 -14.58 14.13 -12.07
CA GLY A 250 -13.79 14.69 -13.16
C GLY A 250 -12.34 14.25 -13.10
N LYS A 251 -11.51 14.96 -13.88
CA LYS A 251 -10.06 14.71 -13.97
C LYS A 251 -9.27 15.84 -13.32
N ARG A 252 -8.14 15.49 -12.72
CA ARG A 252 -7.13 16.43 -12.22
C ARG A 252 -6.65 17.30 -13.38
N LYS A 253 -6.67 18.63 -13.20
CA LYS A 253 -6.24 19.58 -14.23
C LYS A 253 -4.75 19.88 -14.09
N GLU A 254 -4.06 20.16 -15.20
CA GLU A 254 -2.64 20.54 -15.20
C GLU A 254 -2.33 21.76 -14.32
N SER A 255 -3.28 22.68 -14.19
CA SER A 255 -3.15 23.82 -13.25
C SER A 255 -3.13 23.40 -11.78
N THR A 256 -3.65 22.22 -11.47
CA THR A 256 -3.68 21.62 -10.12
C THR A 256 -2.40 20.85 -9.84
N ASP A 257 -1.68 20.40 -10.87
CA ASP A 257 -0.44 19.62 -10.74
C ASP A 257 0.67 20.41 -10.02
N LYS A 258 0.68 21.73 -10.17
CA LYS A 258 1.61 22.64 -9.48
C LYS A 258 1.19 23.00 -8.06
N LYS A 259 -0.03 22.67 -7.67
CA LYS A 259 -0.63 22.95 -6.37
C LYS A 259 -1.18 21.65 -5.81
N THR A 260 -0.34 20.85 -5.23
CA THR A 260 -0.68 19.55 -4.61
C THR A 260 -1.65 19.66 -3.41
N SER A 261 -2.61 20.58 -3.43
CA SER A 261 -3.64 20.63 -2.40
C SER A 261 -4.95 20.02 -2.91
N LEU A 262 -5.44 19.02 -2.20
CA LEU A 262 -6.78 18.46 -2.37
C LEU A 262 -7.85 19.55 -2.49
N ASN A 263 -7.74 20.62 -1.72
CA ASN A 263 -8.69 21.72 -1.69
C ASN A 263 -8.82 22.40 -3.05
N ASP A 264 -7.72 22.57 -3.80
CA ASP A 264 -7.77 23.19 -5.13
C ASP A 264 -8.42 22.26 -6.16
N ALA A 265 -8.20 20.95 -6.07
CA ALA A 265 -8.85 19.97 -6.93
C ALA A 265 -10.38 19.93 -6.70
N LEU A 266 -10.81 19.91 -5.45
CA LEU A 266 -12.23 19.89 -5.09
C LEU A 266 -12.94 21.20 -5.44
N ARG A 267 -12.33 22.37 -5.18
CA ARG A 267 -12.87 23.68 -5.56
C ARG A 267 -13.07 23.81 -7.06
N THR A 268 -12.19 23.23 -7.86
CA THR A 268 -12.32 23.24 -9.33
C THR A 268 -13.60 22.55 -9.80
N HIS A 269 -14.11 21.57 -9.04
CA HIS A 269 -15.33 20.84 -9.33
C HIS A 269 -16.54 21.32 -8.51
N ASN A 270 -16.45 22.50 -7.86
CA ASN A 270 -17.51 23.09 -7.03
C ASN A 270 -17.99 22.19 -5.89
N VAL A 271 -17.11 21.35 -5.35
CA VAL A 271 -17.39 20.52 -4.16
C VAL A 271 -16.90 21.27 -2.94
N SER A 272 -17.78 21.47 -1.93
CA SER A 272 -17.39 22.04 -0.64
C SER A 272 -16.46 21.06 0.10
N VAL A 273 -15.46 21.63 0.75
CA VAL A 273 -14.45 20.91 1.52
C VAL A 273 -14.82 20.99 3.00
#